data_bea4f3ef90b8a0322648d866da9c33d5
#
_entry.id   bea4f3ef90b8a0322648d866da9c33d5
#
_cell.length_a   1.000
_cell.length_b   1.000
_cell.length_c   1.000
_cell.angle_alpha   90.00
_cell.angle_beta   90.00
_cell.angle_gamma   90.00
#
_symmetry.space_group_name_H-M   'P 1'
#
loop_
_entity.id
_entity.type
_entity.pdbx_description
1 polymer ?
#
loop_
_entity_poly.entity_id
_entity_poly.type
_entity_poly.pdbx_seq_one_letter_code
_entity_poly.pdbx_strand_id
1 'polypeptide(L)' 'MIVLSWILVFASVLLGCYGFYVSDKGLIPQYAVWVNSIVVILLFVSAIMIQNREAEIEEGGSDDDD' A
#
# COMPACT_ATOMS: atom_id res chain seq x y z
N MET A 1 -9.17 3.13 12.01
CA MET A 1 -8.54 2.42 10.96
C MET A 1 -7.57 3.14 10.07
N ILE A 2 -7.37 4.41 10.33
CA ILE A 2 -6.29 5.14 9.70
C ILE A 2 -4.96 4.45 9.98
N VAL A 3 -4.85 3.86 11.19
CA VAL A 3 -3.65 3.14 11.58
C VAL A 3 -3.38 1.97 10.62
N LEU A 4 -4.43 1.24 10.26
CA LEU A 4 -4.28 0.11 9.34
C LEU A 4 -3.77 0.57 7.99
N SER A 5 -4.30 1.69 7.49
CA SER A 5 -3.87 2.26 6.22
C SER A 5 -2.39 2.64 6.28
N TRP A 6 -1.96 3.26 7.37
CA TRP A 6 -0.56 3.63 7.55
C TRP A 6 0.35 2.42 7.60
N ILE A 7 -0.11 1.34 8.27
CA ILE A 7 0.65 0.10 8.33
C ILE A 7 0.82 -0.47 6.93
N LEU A 8 -0.24 -0.46 6.13
CA LEU A 8 -0.17 -0.97 4.76
C LEU A 8 0.79 -0.15 3.90
N VAL A 9 0.73 1.17 4.00
CA VAL A 9 1.64 2.03 3.26
C VAL A 9 3.08 1.76 3.66
N PHE A 10 3.32 1.67 4.95
CA PHE A 10 4.67 1.43 5.45
C PHE A 10 5.18 0.07 4.98
N ALA A 11 4.33 -0.95 5.05
CA ALA A 11 4.70 -2.29 4.61
C ALA A 11 5.02 -2.30 3.11
N SER A 12 4.23 -1.59 2.30
CA SER A 12 4.46 -1.55 0.87
C SER A 12 5.79 -0.88 0.54
N VAL A 13 6.11 0.21 1.26
CA VAL A 13 7.38 0.91 1.05
C VAL A 13 8.55 0.01 1.42
N LEU A 14 8.45 -0.66 2.58
CA LEU A 14 9.50 -1.56 3.02
C LEU A 14 9.70 -2.70 2.02
N LEU A 15 8.61 -3.29 1.57
CA LEU A 15 8.67 -4.39 0.63
C LEU A 15 9.27 -3.94 -0.70
N GLY A 16 8.88 -2.76 -1.17
CA GLY A 16 9.42 -2.21 -2.39
C GLY A 16 10.91 -1.95 -2.29
N CYS A 17 11.34 -1.34 -1.19
CA CYS A 17 12.76 -1.08 -0.97
C CYS A 17 13.55 -2.37 -0.89
N TYR A 18 13.03 -3.36 -0.17
CA TYR A 18 13.70 -4.64 -0.05
C TYR A 18 13.82 -5.33 -1.40
N GLY A 19 12.73 -5.33 -2.17
CA GLY A 19 12.75 -5.94 -3.50
C GLY A 19 13.74 -5.26 -4.42
N PHE A 20 13.78 -3.94 -4.39
CA PHE A 20 14.72 -3.18 -5.19
C PHE A 20 16.16 -3.51 -4.79
N TYR A 21 16.42 -3.57 -3.50
CA TYR A 21 17.77 -3.86 -2.99
C TYR A 21 18.22 -5.24 -3.45
N VAL A 22 17.37 -6.24 -3.30
CA VAL A 22 17.71 -7.61 -3.69
C VAL A 22 17.87 -7.72 -5.20
N SER A 23 17.03 -7.02 -5.95
CA SER A 23 17.13 -6.99 -7.40
C SER A 23 18.44 -6.38 -7.87
N ASP A 24 18.86 -5.30 -7.22
CA ASP A 24 20.09 -4.63 -7.57
C ASP A 24 21.29 -5.55 -7.38
N LYS A 25 21.22 -6.39 -6.36
CA LYS A 25 22.30 -7.36 -6.10
C LYS A 25 22.22 -8.60 -6.97
N GLY A 26 21.14 -8.73 -7.72
CA GLY A 26 20.97 -9.89 -8.59
C GLY A 26 20.73 -11.19 -7.86
N LEU A 27 20.20 -11.10 -6.63
CA LEU A 27 19.96 -12.28 -5.81
C LEU A 27 18.67 -13.02 -6.19
N ILE A 28 17.79 -12.35 -6.92
CA ILE A 28 16.52 -12.95 -7.30
C ILE A 28 16.35 -12.91 -8.82
N PRO A 29 15.58 -13.83 -9.39
CA PRO A 29 15.32 -13.83 -10.83
C PRO A 29 14.44 -12.63 -11.22
N GLN A 30 14.48 -12.31 -12.51
CA GLN A 30 13.76 -11.15 -13.03
C GLN A 30 12.26 -11.24 -12.78
N TYR A 31 11.68 -12.43 -12.92
CA TYR A 31 10.25 -12.57 -12.71
C TYR A 31 9.85 -12.28 -11.26
N ALA A 32 10.75 -12.55 -10.32
CA ALA A 32 10.48 -12.24 -8.92
C ALA A 32 10.37 -10.73 -8.69
N VAL A 33 11.17 -9.97 -9.43
CA VAL A 33 11.08 -8.51 -9.38
C VAL A 33 9.70 -8.04 -9.83
N TRP A 34 9.20 -8.62 -10.91
CA TRP A 34 7.88 -8.29 -11.42
C TRP A 34 6.80 -8.61 -10.41
N VAL A 35 6.87 -9.81 -9.82
CA VAL A 35 5.89 -10.22 -8.82
C VAL A 35 5.92 -9.27 -7.63
N ASN A 36 7.12 -8.93 -7.16
CA ASN A 36 7.26 -8.02 -6.04
C ASN A 36 6.65 -6.65 -6.35
N SER A 37 6.88 -6.15 -7.56
CA SER A 37 6.33 -4.87 -7.97
C SER A 37 4.81 -4.89 -7.97
N ILE A 38 4.22 -5.96 -8.49
CA ILE A 38 2.78 -6.11 -8.52
C ILE A 38 2.21 -6.11 -7.10
N VAL A 39 2.84 -6.84 -6.20
CA VAL A 39 2.39 -6.92 -4.81
C VAL A 39 2.45 -5.54 -4.16
N VAL A 40 3.54 -4.80 -4.37
CA VAL A 40 3.69 -3.46 -3.81
C VAL A 40 2.59 -2.53 -4.33
N ILE A 41 2.33 -2.58 -5.63
CA ILE A 41 1.29 -1.76 -6.23
C ILE A 41 -0.08 -2.10 -5.64
N LEU A 42 -0.37 -3.40 -5.49
CA LEU A 42 -1.65 -3.83 -4.92
C LEU A 42 -1.80 -3.34 -3.48
N LEU A 43 -0.74 -3.45 -2.68
CA LEU A 43 -0.77 -2.97 -1.31
C LEU A 43 -1.00 -1.47 -1.25
N PHE A 44 -0.31 -0.74 -2.12
CA PHE A 44 -0.43 0.72 -2.15
C PHE A 44 -1.85 1.14 -2.53
N VAL A 45 -2.40 0.52 -3.57
CA VAL A 45 -3.76 0.80 -4.00
C VAL A 45 -4.76 0.47 -2.90
N SER A 46 -4.57 -0.65 -2.22
CA SER A 46 -5.45 -1.03 -1.12
C SER A 46 -5.42 0.02 -0.02
N ALA A 47 -4.22 0.51 0.32
CA ALA A 47 -4.10 1.53 1.35
C ALA A 47 -4.83 2.80 0.96
N ILE A 48 -4.68 3.22 -0.28
CA ILE A 48 -5.36 4.41 -0.78
C ILE A 48 -6.88 4.24 -0.71
N MET A 49 -7.36 3.07 -1.11
CA MET A 49 -8.79 2.80 -1.08
C MET A 49 -9.34 2.84 0.35
N ILE A 50 -8.58 2.30 1.29
CA ILE A 50 -9.00 2.33 2.69
C ILE A 50 -9.06 3.77 3.19
N GLN A 51 -8.06 4.57 2.86
CA GLN A 51 -8.04 5.96 3.27
C GLN A 51 -9.21 6.73 2.69
N ASN A 52 -9.48 6.53 1.42
CA ASN A 52 -10.60 7.20 0.76
C ASN A 52 -11.93 6.82 1.38
N ARG A 53 -12.07 5.54 1.70
CA ARG A 53 -13.29 5.05 2.31
C ARG A 53 -13.52 5.69 3.67
N GLU A 54 -12.48 5.80 4.48
CA GLU A 54 -12.61 6.41 5.79
C GLU A 54 -12.94 7.89 5.69
N ALA A 55 -12.29 8.60 4.77
CA ALA A 55 -12.60 10.01 4.56
C ALA A 55 -14.05 10.19 4.14
N GLU A 56 -14.53 9.30 3.29
CA GLU A 56 -15.91 9.35 2.82
C GLU A 56 -16.89 9.11 3.96
N ILE A 57 -16.58 8.14 4.80
CA ILE A 57 -17.45 7.83 5.94
C ILE A 57 -17.47 8.99 6.92
N GLU A 58 -16.34 9.61 7.17
CA GLU A 58 -16.30 10.76 8.08
C GLU A 58 -17.10 11.92 7.53
N GLU A 59 -16.94 12.21 6.26
CA GLU A 59 -17.71 13.29 5.65
C GLU A 59 -19.18 12.96 5.61
N GLY A 60 -19.50 11.72 5.28
CA GLY A 60 -20.88 11.28 5.27
C GLY A 60 -21.51 11.40 6.65
N GLY A 61 -20.75 11.04 7.68
CA GLY A 61 -21.23 11.19 9.04
C GLY A 61 -21.52 12.63 9.41
N SER A 62 -20.62 13.51 9.00
CA SER A 62 -20.82 14.93 9.23
C SER A 62 -22.04 15.44 8.52
N ASP A 63 -22.22 15.04 7.29
CA ASP A 63 -23.35 15.46 6.50
C ASP A 63 -24.66 14.95 7.11
N ASP A 64 -24.63 13.76 7.62
CA ASP A 64 -25.80 13.17 8.23
C ASP A 64 -26.25 13.95 9.45
N ASP A 65 -25.32 14.53 10.14
CA ASP A 65 -25.63 15.34 11.30
C ASP A 65 -26.42 16.57 10.94
N ASP A 66 -26.22 17.05 9.76
CA ASP A 66 -26.96 18.19 9.28
C ASP A 66 -28.40 17.86 9.02
#